data_4c7128e6b975c5841e1b5fe7a5a97e68
#
_entry.id   4c7128e6b975c5841e1b5fe7a5a97e68
#
_cell.length_a   1.000
_cell.length_b   1.000
_cell.length_c   1.000
_cell.angle_alpha   90.00
_cell.angle_beta   90.00
_cell.angle_gamma   90.00
#
_symmetry.space_group_name_H-M   'P 1'
#
loop_
_entity.id
_entity.type
_entity.pdbx_description
1 polymer ?
#
loop_
_entity_poly.entity_id
_entity_poly.type
_entity_poly.pdbx_seq_one_letter_code
_entity_poly.pdbx_strand_id
1 'polypeptide(L)'
;MSKEQIIFYGADWCGDCRRSKRLLDELNVEYTLIDTEKTEGAAAKVVEINGGAQSIPVIVFSDSTHLTEPSDNDLKAKLASLNLI
;
A
#
# COMPACT_ATOMS: atom_id res chain seq x y z
N MET A 1 18.34 5.98 -13.25
CA MET A 1 16.91 6.08 -13.57
C MET A 1 16.09 5.61 -12.40
N SER A 2 15.19 6.42 -11.94
CA SER A 2 14.37 6.06 -10.82
C SER A 2 13.08 5.42 -11.30
N LYS A 3 12.63 4.40 -10.60
CA LYS A 3 11.34 3.80 -10.82
C LYS A 3 10.38 4.30 -9.78
N GLU A 4 9.13 4.38 -10.16
CA GLU A 4 8.08 4.60 -9.20
C GLU A 4 8.13 3.46 -8.19
N GLN A 5 8.12 3.81 -6.91
CA GLN A 5 8.12 2.81 -5.86
C GLN A 5 6.84 2.89 -5.07
N ILE A 6 6.22 1.73 -4.91
CA ILE A 6 5.04 1.61 -4.07
C ILE A 6 5.43 0.71 -2.91
N ILE A 7 5.18 1.17 -1.70
CA ILE A 7 5.42 0.38 -0.51
C ILE A 7 4.08 0.00 0.08
N PHE A 8 3.86 -1.29 0.24
CA PHE A 8 2.60 -1.84 0.70
C PHE A 8 2.80 -2.44 2.09
N TYR A 9 2.21 -1.80 3.09
CA TYR A 9 2.23 -2.32 4.46
C TYR A 9 0.97 -3.12 4.70
N GLY A 10 1.12 -4.39 5.07
CA GLY A 10 -0.03 -5.24 5.28
C GLY A 10 0.28 -6.47 6.10
N ALA A 11 -0.68 -7.38 6.18
CA ALA A 11 -0.53 -8.64 6.90
C ALA A 11 -1.32 -9.72 6.15
N ASP A 12 -0.87 -10.97 6.31
CA ASP A 12 -1.46 -12.10 5.57
C ASP A 12 -2.93 -12.34 5.94
N TRP A 13 -3.29 -12.08 7.19
CA TRP A 13 -4.65 -12.34 7.67
C TRP A 13 -5.64 -11.26 7.26
N CYS A 14 -5.18 -10.16 6.75
CA CYS A 14 -6.01 -8.99 6.47
C CYS A 14 -6.69 -9.14 5.10
N GLY A 15 -8.03 -9.21 5.10
CA GLY A 15 -8.78 -9.38 3.86
C GLY A 15 -8.63 -8.20 2.91
N ASP A 16 -8.65 -6.98 3.46
CA ASP A 16 -8.47 -5.77 2.65
C ASP A 16 -7.07 -5.73 2.05
N CYS A 17 -6.06 -6.20 2.79
CA CYS A 17 -4.69 -6.29 2.28
C CYS A 17 -4.63 -7.24 1.09
N ARG A 18 -5.27 -8.39 1.21
CA ARG A 18 -5.27 -9.39 0.12
C ARG A 18 -6.00 -8.87 -1.10
N ARG A 19 -7.08 -8.15 -0.91
CA ARG A 19 -7.84 -7.58 -2.03
C ARG A 19 -7.02 -6.55 -2.79
N SER A 20 -6.41 -5.59 -2.08
CA SER A 20 -5.60 -4.56 -2.71
C SER A 20 -4.38 -5.15 -3.40
N LYS A 21 -3.75 -6.13 -2.75
CA LYS A 21 -2.59 -6.80 -3.32
C LYS A 21 -2.96 -7.52 -4.62
N ARG A 22 -4.10 -8.20 -4.61
CA ARG A 22 -4.58 -8.89 -5.83
C ARG A 22 -4.78 -7.90 -6.96
N LEU A 23 -5.35 -6.74 -6.66
CA LEU A 23 -5.58 -5.72 -7.69
C LEU A 23 -4.27 -5.25 -8.29
N LEU A 24 -3.28 -4.96 -7.45
CA LEU A 24 -1.96 -4.54 -7.94
C LEU A 24 -1.34 -5.62 -8.80
N ASP A 25 -1.46 -6.88 -8.39
CA ASP A 25 -0.91 -8.00 -9.15
C ASP A 25 -1.61 -8.13 -10.51
N GLU A 26 -2.93 -8.00 -10.54
CA GLU A 26 -3.70 -8.11 -11.78
C GLU A 26 -3.38 -6.98 -12.75
N LEU A 27 -3.05 -5.81 -12.23
CA LEU A 27 -2.70 -4.66 -13.05
C LEU A 27 -1.21 -4.61 -13.40
N ASN A 28 -0.45 -5.62 -12.96
CA ASN A 28 0.99 -5.71 -13.19
C ASN A 28 1.75 -4.52 -12.63
N VAL A 29 1.29 -4.00 -11.50
CA VAL A 29 1.95 -2.88 -10.82
C VAL A 29 2.89 -3.46 -9.77
N GLU A 30 4.16 -3.07 -9.84
CA GLU A 30 5.16 -3.55 -8.89
C GLU A 30 5.06 -2.80 -7.57
N TYR A 31 5.31 -3.50 -6.48
CA TYR A 31 5.30 -2.90 -5.15
C TYR A 31 6.21 -3.71 -4.23
N THR A 32 6.65 -3.07 -3.15
CA THR A 32 7.41 -3.72 -2.10
C THR A 32 6.45 -4.05 -0.95
N LEU A 33 6.34 -5.32 -0.63
CA LEU A 33 5.45 -5.77 0.44
C LEU A 33 6.21 -5.78 1.76
N ILE A 34 5.67 -5.10 2.75
CA ILE A 34 6.22 -5.11 4.10
C ILE A 34 5.16 -5.66 5.03
N ASP A 35 5.45 -6.82 5.61
CA ASP A 35 4.55 -7.46 6.58
C ASP A 35 4.73 -6.77 7.92
N THR A 36 3.66 -6.15 8.40
CA THR A 36 3.73 -5.34 9.62
C THR A 36 3.97 -6.17 10.88
N GLU A 37 3.70 -7.47 10.81
CA GLU A 37 3.89 -8.35 11.97
C GLU A 37 5.26 -9.00 11.97
N LYS A 38 5.89 -9.11 10.80
CA LYS A 38 7.18 -9.80 10.67
C LYS A 38 8.35 -8.86 10.54
N THR A 39 8.10 -7.59 10.23
CA THR A 39 9.14 -6.60 10.01
C THR A 39 9.21 -5.66 11.20
N GLU A 40 10.34 -5.64 11.87
CA GLU A 40 10.54 -4.79 13.04
C GLU A 40 10.35 -3.32 12.66
N GLY A 41 9.57 -2.60 13.47
CA GLY A 41 9.31 -1.19 13.24
C GLY A 41 8.22 -0.89 12.24
N ALA A 42 7.74 -1.88 11.48
CA ALA A 42 6.76 -1.63 10.43
C ALA A 42 5.40 -1.21 10.99
N ALA A 43 4.96 -1.85 12.07
CA ALA A 43 3.69 -1.50 12.69
C ALA A 43 3.72 -0.06 13.22
N ALA A 44 4.84 0.35 13.81
CA ALA A 44 4.99 1.72 14.28
C ALA A 44 4.99 2.70 13.12
N LYS A 45 5.58 2.31 12.00
CA LYS A 45 5.60 3.15 10.81
C LYS A 45 4.19 3.37 10.28
N VAL A 46 3.36 2.34 10.28
CA VAL A 46 1.96 2.45 9.86
C VAL A 46 1.22 3.45 10.74
N VAL A 47 1.41 3.36 12.05
CA VAL A 47 0.77 4.29 12.98
C VAL A 47 1.22 5.72 12.70
N GLU A 48 2.50 5.92 12.44
CA GLU A 48 3.04 7.22 12.12
C GLU A 48 2.41 7.78 10.85
N ILE A 49 2.33 6.98 9.79
CA ILE A 49 1.76 7.42 8.51
C ILE A 49 0.29 7.77 8.66
N ASN A 50 -0.45 6.99 9.45
CA ASN A 50 -1.89 7.18 9.63
C ASN A 50 -2.22 8.25 10.67
N GLY A 51 -1.23 8.86 11.30
CA GLY A 51 -1.50 9.87 12.31
C GLY A 51 -2.06 9.28 13.60
N GLY A 52 -1.75 8.02 13.90
CA GLY A 52 -2.14 7.39 15.14
C GLY A 52 -2.93 6.10 15.02
N ALA A 53 -3.42 5.77 13.83
CA ALA A 53 -4.24 4.57 13.64
C ALA A 53 -3.39 3.39 13.18
N GLN A 54 -3.83 2.18 13.55
CA GLN A 54 -3.13 0.94 13.16
C GLN A 54 -3.74 0.29 11.93
N SER A 55 -4.54 1.01 11.18
CA SER A 55 -5.27 0.45 10.04
C SER A 55 -4.33 0.03 8.91
N ILE A 56 -4.58 -1.12 8.33
CA ILE A 56 -3.88 -1.64 7.16
C ILE A 56 -4.91 -2.10 6.14
N PRO A 57 -4.58 -2.16 4.83
CA PRO A 57 -3.26 -1.85 4.26
C PRO A 57 -3.00 -0.35 4.21
N VAL A 58 -1.72 0.02 4.27
CA VAL A 58 -1.26 1.37 3.98
C VAL A 58 -0.37 1.28 2.76
N ILE A 59 -0.71 2.01 1.71
CA ILE A 59 0.01 1.98 0.45
C ILE A 59 0.62 3.35 0.24
N VAL A 60 1.95 3.41 0.22
CA VAL A 60 2.69 4.66 0.07
C VAL A 60 3.21 4.74 -1.36
N PHE A 61 3.01 5.89 -1.98
CA PHE A 61 3.37 6.10 -3.38
C PHE A 61 4.61 6.97 -3.49
N SER A 62 5.18 7.00 -4.69
CA SER A 62 6.43 7.73 -4.96
C SER A 62 6.30 9.23 -4.76
N ASP A 63 5.08 9.77 -4.84
CA ASP A 63 4.85 11.19 -4.63
C ASP A 63 4.67 11.53 -3.15
N SER A 64 4.98 10.59 -2.26
CA SER A 64 4.91 10.75 -0.81
C SER A 64 3.49 10.77 -0.25
N THR A 65 2.48 10.51 -1.08
CA THR A 65 1.12 10.34 -0.58
C THR A 65 0.86 8.89 -0.24
N HIS A 66 -0.23 8.64 0.48
CA HIS A 66 -0.59 7.27 0.83
C HIS A 66 -2.09 7.11 0.82
N LEU A 67 -2.52 5.85 0.71
CA LEU A 67 -3.92 5.46 0.89
C LEU A 67 -3.99 4.42 2.00
N THR A 68 -5.02 4.52 2.83
CA THR A 68 -5.27 3.57 3.91
C THR A 68 -6.59 2.87 3.65
N GLU A 69 -6.56 1.55 3.57
CA GLU A 69 -7.74 0.73 3.31
C GLU A 69 -8.53 1.22 2.09
N PRO A 70 -7.85 1.46 0.95
CA PRO A 70 -8.57 2.02 -0.20
C PRO A 70 -9.52 1.00 -0.81
N SER A 71 -10.60 1.50 -1.40
CA SER A 71 -11.41 0.68 -2.29
C SER A 71 -10.63 0.41 -3.56
N ASP A 72 -11.08 -0.59 -4.32
CA ASP A 72 -10.46 -0.87 -5.61
C ASP A 72 -10.53 0.34 -6.54
N ASN A 73 -11.66 1.04 -6.54
CA ASN A 73 -11.82 2.21 -7.38
C ASN A 73 -10.87 3.33 -6.98
N ASP A 74 -10.70 3.58 -5.68
CA ASP A 74 -9.79 4.61 -5.21
C ASP A 74 -8.34 4.26 -5.55
N LEU A 75 -7.98 2.99 -5.39
CA LEU A 75 -6.63 2.55 -5.71
C LEU A 75 -6.36 2.69 -7.20
N LYS A 76 -7.31 2.27 -8.05
CA LYS A 76 -7.16 2.42 -9.50
C LYS A 76 -7.02 3.88 -9.88
N ALA A 77 -7.83 4.76 -9.30
CA ALA A 77 -7.76 6.18 -9.62
C ALA A 77 -6.39 6.76 -9.29
N LYS A 78 -5.85 6.36 -8.13
CA LYS A 78 -4.51 6.84 -7.75
C LYS A 78 -3.44 6.33 -8.70
N LEU A 79 -3.50 5.06 -9.06
CA LEU A 79 -2.53 4.47 -9.97
C LEU A 79 -2.59 5.15 -11.35
N ALA A 80 -3.80 5.45 -11.81
CA ALA A 80 -3.97 6.15 -13.08
C ALA A 80 -3.41 7.57 -13.01
N SER A 81 -3.60 8.25 -11.89
CA SER A 81 -3.10 9.62 -11.71
C SER A 81 -1.57 9.66 -11.73
N LEU A 82 -0.92 8.56 -11.39
CA LEU A 82 0.54 8.44 -11.40
C LEU A 82 1.06 7.82 -12.68
N ASN A 83 0.19 7.58 -13.66
CA ASN A 83 0.53 6.95 -14.93
C ASN A 83 1.12 5.55 -14.77
N LEU A 84 0.67 4.82 -13.75
CA LEU A 84 1.11 3.44 -13.53
C LEU A 84 0.18 2.44 -14.18
N ILE A 85 -0.98 2.89 -14.58
CA ILE A 85 -1.91 2.07 -15.36
C ILE A 85 -2.56 2.93 -16.42
#